data_ecb85392348eb2561e28edb75d0cf9d8
#
_entry.id   ecb85392348eb2561e28edb75d0cf9d8
#
_cell.length_a   1.000
_cell.length_b   1.000
_cell.length_c   1.000
_cell.angle_alpha   90.00
_cell.angle_beta   90.00
_cell.angle_gamma   90.00
#
_symmetry.space_group_name_H-M   'P 1'
#
loop_
_entity.id
_entity.type
_entity.pdbx_description
1 polymer ?
#
loop_
_entity_poly.entity_id
_entity_poly.type
_entity_poly.pdbx_seq_one_letter_code
_entity_poly.pdbx_strand_id
1 'polypeptide(L)'
;MAKKYDTKSIKRFAGLKGIRKKPTPYIGPNDANGLWTCVREPLDNCVDLALKGLNNLAHLIFDPEPGVYWIVDAGPGFPVGVEKFENEHGKEEKLNTFYVATGLTHAGSNFDSDQISRGTHGIGIKATNAMAKPTAITIAPTVTTSA
;
A
#
# COMPACT_ATOMS: atom_id res chain seq x y z
N MET A 1 0.45 -39.66 -11.48
CA MET A 1 0.21 -39.14 -12.85
C MET A 1 0.66 -37.69 -12.93
N ALA A 2 1.56 -37.37 -13.86
CA ALA A 2 1.99 -35.97 -14.08
C ALA A 2 0.81 -35.15 -14.64
N LYS A 3 0.56 -33.98 -14.04
CA LYS A 3 -0.50 -33.08 -14.47
C LYS A 3 -0.13 -32.56 -15.87
N LYS A 4 -0.99 -32.78 -16.84
CA LYS A 4 -0.77 -32.32 -18.22
C LYS A 4 -0.69 -30.78 -18.23
N TYR A 5 0.41 -30.25 -18.76
CA TYR A 5 0.58 -28.80 -18.92
C TYR A 5 -0.23 -28.39 -20.16
N ASP A 6 -1.33 -27.68 -19.95
CA ASP A 6 -2.21 -27.18 -21.00
C ASP A 6 -2.57 -25.71 -20.77
N THR A 7 -3.29 -25.08 -21.70
CA THR A 7 -3.71 -23.69 -21.62
C THR A 7 -4.55 -23.37 -20.39
N LYS A 8 -5.29 -24.35 -19.83
CA LYS A 8 -6.09 -24.21 -18.61
C LYS A 8 -5.24 -24.19 -17.34
N SER A 9 -3.96 -24.58 -17.43
CA SER A 9 -3.02 -24.54 -16.30
C SER A 9 -2.49 -23.13 -16.03
N ILE A 10 -2.62 -22.21 -17.00
CA ILE A 10 -2.17 -20.82 -16.89
C ILE A 10 -3.26 -20.01 -16.18
N LYS A 11 -2.92 -19.42 -15.02
CA LYS A 11 -3.83 -18.57 -14.24
C LYS A 11 -3.22 -17.19 -14.05
N ARG A 12 -3.98 -16.14 -14.37
CA ARG A 12 -3.63 -14.75 -14.07
C ARG A 12 -4.23 -14.36 -12.73
N PHE A 13 -3.39 -13.88 -11.83
CA PHE A 13 -3.81 -13.24 -10.58
C PHE A 13 -3.31 -11.81 -10.61
N ALA A 14 -4.22 -10.84 -10.51
CA ALA A 14 -3.89 -9.42 -10.51
C ALA A 14 -4.21 -8.79 -9.14
N GLY A 15 -3.53 -7.67 -8.85
CA GLY A 15 -3.76 -6.86 -7.66
C GLY A 15 -3.56 -7.63 -6.35
N LEU A 16 -4.32 -7.28 -5.32
CA LEU A 16 -4.20 -7.86 -3.97
C LEU A 16 -4.35 -9.38 -3.94
N LYS A 17 -5.17 -9.97 -4.83
CA LYS A 17 -5.32 -11.43 -4.92
C LYS A 17 -4.03 -12.12 -5.38
N GLY A 18 -3.27 -11.48 -6.27
CA GLY A 18 -1.97 -11.97 -6.71
C GLY A 18 -0.96 -11.98 -5.56
N ILE A 19 -0.88 -10.90 -4.82
CA ILE A 19 0.00 -10.74 -3.66
C ILE A 19 -0.33 -11.81 -2.60
N ARG A 20 -1.61 -11.96 -2.22
CA ARG A 20 -2.04 -12.99 -1.25
C ARG A 20 -1.69 -14.40 -1.69
N LYS A 21 -1.73 -14.69 -2.98
CA LYS A 21 -1.44 -16.03 -3.51
C LYS A 21 0.05 -16.36 -3.49
N LYS A 22 0.90 -15.35 -3.72
CA LYS A 22 2.36 -15.47 -3.71
C LYS A 22 2.95 -14.21 -3.03
N PRO A 23 3.00 -14.17 -1.70
CA PRO A 23 3.43 -12.97 -0.98
C PRO A 23 4.93 -12.72 -1.03
N THR A 24 5.75 -13.78 -1.14
CA THR A 24 7.22 -13.71 -1.04
C THR A 24 7.88 -12.66 -1.95
N PRO A 25 7.48 -12.44 -3.21
CA PRO A 25 8.08 -11.39 -4.04
C PRO A 25 7.81 -9.97 -3.55
N TYR A 26 6.82 -9.78 -2.65
CA TYR A 26 6.36 -8.46 -2.20
C TYR A 26 6.77 -8.15 -0.77
N ILE A 27 6.76 -9.14 0.11
CA ILE A 27 7.07 -8.96 1.54
C ILE A 27 8.30 -9.75 2.00
N GLY A 28 8.94 -10.50 1.10
CA GLY A 28 10.01 -11.43 1.50
C GLY A 28 9.47 -12.74 2.09
N PRO A 29 10.21 -13.39 2.98
CA PRO A 29 9.80 -14.66 3.59
C PRO A 29 8.44 -14.54 4.30
N ASN A 30 7.65 -15.61 4.30
CA ASN A 30 6.37 -15.64 5.02
C ASN A 30 6.60 -16.00 6.50
N ASP A 31 7.30 -15.14 7.19
CA ASP A 31 7.70 -15.25 8.60
C ASP A 31 7.68 -13.86 9.28
N ALA A 32 8.36 -13.72 10.41
CA ALA A 32 8.48 -12.45 11.15
C ALA A 32 9.11 -11.33 10.32
N ASN A 33 10.03 -11.62 9.39
CA ASN A 33 10.63 -10.61 8.53
C ASN A 33 9.63 -10.08 7.50
N GLY A 34 8.81 -10.97 6.93
CA GLY A 34 7.73 -10.56 6.04
C GLY A 34 6.66 -9.74 6.76
N LEU A 35 6.33 -10.11 8.00
CA LEU A 35 5.45 -9.30 8.84
C LEU A 35 6.05 -7.91 9.11
N TRP A 36 7.34 -7.86 9.45
CA TRP A 36 8.06 -6.59 9.66
C TRP A 36 8.04 -5.72 8.39
N THR A 37 8.19 -6.33 7.21
CA THR A 37 8.05 -5.60 5.94
C THR A 37 6.67 -4.93 5.83
N CYS A 38 5.58 -5.63 6.18
CA CYS A 38 4.23 -5.06 6.17
C CYS A 38 4.07 -3.88 7.15
N VAL A 39 4.77 -3.86 8.27
CA VAL A 39 4.79 -2.74 9.22
C VAL A 39 5.64 -1.59 8.69
N ARG A 40 6.79 -1.90 8.12
CA ARG A 40 7.75 -0.91 7.63
C ARG A 40 7.22 -0.09 6.47
N GLU A 41 6.51 -0.70 5.53
CA GLU A 41 6.03 -0.02 4.33
C GLU A 41 5.15 1.22 4.62
N PRO A 42 4.13 1.15 5.51
CA PRO A 42 3.41 2.37 5.90
C PRO A 42 4.28 3.38 6.66
N LEU A 43 5.27 2.94 7.45
CA LEU A 43 6.20 3.85 8.12
C LEU A 43 7.10 4.58 7.12
N ASP A 44 7.59 3.88 6.10
CA ASP A 44 8.39 4.48 5.03
C ASP A 44 7.59 5.57 4.29
N ASN A 45 6.27 5.41 4.11
CA ASN A 45 5.41 6.46 3.58
C ASN A 45 5.37 7.70 4.50
N CYS A 46 5.31 7.52 5.83
CA CYS A 46 5.39 8.64 6.78
C CYS A 46 6.73 9.36 6.68
N VAL A 47 7.85 8.62 6.51
CA VAL A 47 9.18 9.18 6.32
C VAL A 47 9.28 9.95 4.99
N ASP A 48 8.74 9.42 3.91
CA ASP A 48 8.71 10.10 2.61
C ASP A 48 7.96 11.44 2.69
N LEU A 49 6.84 11.49 3.43
CA LEU A 49 6.13 12.73 3.71
C LEU A 49 6.96 13.70 4.56
N ALA A 50 7.70 13.19 5.55
CA ALA A 50 8.58 14.00 6.38
C ALA A 50 9.74 14.62 5.56
N LEU A 51 10.34 13.85 4.66
CA LEU A 51 11.38 14.35 3.75
C LEU A 51 10.88 15.45 2.82
N LYS A 52 9.59 15.44 2.50
CA LYS A 52 8.91 16.50 1.72
C LYS A 52 8.45 17.69 2.58
N GLY A 53 8.70 17.67 3.90
CA GLY A 53 8.24 18.70 4.84
C GLY A 53 6.73 18.66 5.10
N LEU A 54 6.06 17.58 4.75
CA LEU A 54 4.59 17.41 4.87
C LEU A 54 4.18 16.61 6.10
N ASN A 55 5.14 16.10 6.87
CA ASN A 55 4.89 15.33 8.09
C ASN A 55 6.01 15.59 9.10
N ASN A 56 5.68 15.67 10.38
CA ASN A 56 6.65 15.86 11.46
C ASN A 56 6.45 14.87 12.62
N LEU A 57 5.53 13.93 12.45
CA LEU A 57 5.19 12.97 13.50
C LEU A 57 4.81 11.64 12.87
N ALA A 58 5.36 10.56 13.42
CA ALA A 58 4.88 9.21 13.16
C ALA A 58 4.92 8.39 14.46
N HIS A 59 3.81 7.79 14.84
CA HIS A 59 3.71 6.87 15.95
C HIS A 59 3.42 5.46 15.43
N LEU A 60 4.21 4.50 15.91
CA LEU A 60 3.90 3.08 15.80
C LEU A 60 3.43 2.57 17.15
N ILE A 61 2.21 2.08 17.20
CA ILE A 61 1.59 1.50 18.39
C ILE A 61 1.30 0.05 18.06
N PHE A 62 1.72 -0.86 18.92
CA PHE A 62 1.49 -2.29 18.76
C PHE A 62 0.65 -2.81 19.93
N ASP A 63 -0.47 -3.48 19.59
CA ASP A 63 -1.30 -4.19 20.54
C ASP A 63 -1.13 -5.70 20.29
N PRO A 64 -0.45 -6.42 21.19
CA PRO A 64 -0.11 -7.82 20.98
C PRO A 64 -1.32 -8.78 21.06
N GLU A 65 -2.35 -8.44 21.86
CA GLU A 65 -3.47 -9.35 22.07
C GLU A 65 -4.30 -9.60 20.80
N PRO A 66 -4.81 -8.59 20.09
CA PRO A 66 -5.43 -8.81 18.79
C PRO A 66 -4.41 -8.95 17.65
N GLY A 67 -3.11 -8.75 17.91
CA GLY A 67 -2.08 -8.71 16.89
C GLY A 67 -2.26 -7.53 15.92
N VAL A 68 -2.65 -6.37 16.45
CA VAL A 68 -2.91 -5.15 15.68
C VAL A 68 -1.77 -4.17 15.88
N TYR A 69 -1.37 -3.51 14.82
CA TYR A 69 -0.52 -2.33 14.90
C TYR A 69 -1.21 -1.12 14.29
N TRP A 70 -0.90 0.05 14.83
CA TRP A 70 -1.40 1.33 14.39
C TRP A 70 -0.21 2.19 13.98
N ILE A 71 -0.35 2.84 12.84
CA ILE A 71 0.58 3.88 12.42
C ILE A 71 -0.23 5.15 12.30
N VAL A 72 0.18 6.15 13.07
CA VAL A 72 -0.48 7.46 13.13
C VAL A 72 0.54 8.50 12.73
N ASP A 73 0.21 9.34 11.78
CA ASP A 73 1.04 10.45 11.31
C ASP A 73 0.25 11.76 11.29
N ALA A 74 0.97 12.87 11.18
CA ALA A 74 0.42 14.21 11.09
C ALA A 74 0.47 14.77 9.66
N GLY A 75 0.61 13.90 8.67
CA GLY A 75 0.64 14.26 7.26
C GLY A 75 -0.74 14.67 6.72
N PRO A 76 -0.80 15.07 5.44
CA PRO A 76 -2.05 15.53 4.81
C PRO A 76 -3.09 14.42 4.61
N GLY A 77 -2.76 13.18 4.94
CA GLY A 77 -3.61 12.03 4.69
C GLY A 77 -3.63 11.59 3.22
N PHE A 78 -4.48 10.62 2.91
CA PHE A 78 -4.70 10.20 1.53
C PHE A 78 -5.67 11.14 0.82
N PRO A 79 -5.42 11.50 -0.44
CA PRO A 79 -6.41 12.21 -1.25
C PRO A 79 -7.64 11.32 -1.45
N VAL A 80 -8.81 11.86 -1.16
CA VAL A 80 -10.09 11.15 -1.29
C VAL A 80 -10.91 11.80 -2.38
N GLY A 81 -11.20 11.06 -3.43
CA GLY A 81 -11.94 11.56 -4.58
C GLY A 81 -12.09 10.50 -5.66
N VAL A 82 -12.63 10.93 -6.79
CA VAL A 82 -12.74 10.11 -8.01
C VAL A 82 -12.05 10.85 -9.13
N GLU A 83 -11.01 10.25 -9.68
CA GLU A 83 -10.22 10.80 -10.77
C GLU A 83 -10.17 9.85 -11.97
N LYS A 84 -9.75 10.39 -13.10
CA LYS A 84 -9.52 9.60 -14.31
C LYS A 84 -8.12 9.02 -14.29
N PHE A 85 -8.03 7.73 -14.52
CA PHE A 85 -6.78 7.00 -14.63
C PHE A 85 -6.76 6.23 -15.95
N GLU A 86 -5.60 6.16 -16.58
CA GLU A 86 -5.40 5.34 -17.77
C GLU A 86 -5.10 3.89 -17.36
N ASN A 87 -5.79 2.94 -17.95
CA ASN A 87 -5.53 1.52 -17.71
C ASN A 87 -4.45 0.95 -18.66
N GLU A 88 -4.09 -0.32 -18.47
CA GLU A 88 -3.06 -1.03 -19.28
C GLU A 88 -3.36 -1.07 -20.79
N HIS A 89 -4.54 -0.65 -21.22
CA HIS A 89 -4.97 -0.62 -22.62
C HIS A 89 -5.12 0.81 -23.16
N GLY A 90 -4.63 1.82 -22.42
CA GLY A 90 -4.75 3.23 -22.82
C GLY A 90 -6.16 3.79 -22.70
N LYS A 91 -7.06 3.12 -21.95
CA LYS A 91 -8.44 3.56 -21.77
C LYS A 91 -8.61 4.28 -20.43
N GLU A 92 -9.25 5.45 -20.44
CA GLU A 92 -9.58 6.16 -19.21
C GLU A 92 -10.67 5.43 -18.40
N GLU A 93 -10.42 5.29 -17.11
CA GLU A 93 -11.36 4.77 -16.12
C GLU A 93 -11.47 5.74 -14.95
N LYS A 94 -12.69 5.97 -14.45
CA LYS A 94 -12.92 6.74 -13.24
C LYS A 94 -12.77 5.82 -12.04
N LEU A 95 -11.77 6.09 -11.20
CA LEU A 95 -11.48 5.28 -10.03
C LEU A 95 -11.38 6.15 -8.77
N ASN A 96 -11.74 5.57 -7.64
CA ASN A 96 -11.51 6.19 -6.34
C ASN A 96 -10.00 6.26 -6.07
N THR A 97 -9.48 7.44 -5.76
CA THR A 97 -8.05 7.71 -5.52
C THR A 97 -7.50 6.86 -4.38
N PHE A 98 -8.27 6.66 -3.32
CA PHE A 98 -7.88 5.79 -2.21
C PHE A 98 -7.72 4.32 -2.65
N TYR A 99 -8.63 3.81 -3.50
CA TYR A 99 -8.51 2.47 -4.06
C TYR A 99 -7.26 2.34 -4.96
N VAL A 100 -6.97 3.37 -5.76
CA VAL A 100 -5.74 3.40 -6.58
C VAL A 100 -4.51 3.34 -5.69
N ALA A 101 -4.46 4.16 -4.64
CA ALA A 101 -3.32 4.22 -3.73
C ALA A 101 -3.09 2.93 -2.94
N THR A 102 -4.15 2.23 -2.52
CA THR A 102 -4.06 1.10 -1.57
C THR A 102 -4.36 -0.27 -2.18
N GLY A 103 -4.93 -0.33 -3.38
CA GLY A 103 -5.43 -1.57 -4.00
C GLY A 103 -4.84 -1.91 -5.36
N LEU A 104 -4.49 -0.92 -6.17
CA LEU A 104 -3.91 -1.17 -7.50
C LEU A 104 -2.39 -1.22 -7.44
N THR A 105 -1.80 -2.31 -7.90
CA THR A 105 -0.35 -2.45 -8.03
C THR A 105 0.18 -1.49 -9.10
N HIS A 106 1.42 -1.00 -8.91
CA HIS A 106 2.07 -0.08 -9.84
C HIS A 106 1.32 1.24 -10.06
N ALA A 107 0.68 1.77 -9.02
CA ALA A 107 0.03 3.06 -9.01
C ALA A 107 0.36 3.81 -7.71
N GLY A 108 0.44 5.13 -7.75
CA GLY A 108 0.73 5.98 -6.58
C GLY A 108 1.47 7.24 -6.97
N SER A 109 1.53 8.22 -6.09
CA SER A 109 2.10 9.55 -6.33
C SER A 109 3.63 9.57 -6.54
N ASN A 110 4.33 8.51 -6.14
CA ASN A 110 5.80 8.42 -6.24
C ASN A 110 6.27 7.56 -7.42
N PHE A 111 5.36 7.08 -8.27
CA PHE A 111 5.69 6.12 -9.34
C PHE A 111 6.54 6.76 -10.44
N ASP A 112 6.28 8.04 -10.78
CA ASP A 112 6.95 8.78 -11.84
C ASP A 112 7.92 9.85 -11.31
N SER A 113 8.26 9.85 -10.01
CA SER A 113 9.14 10.86 -9.45
C SER A 113 10.61 10.43 -9.49
N ASP A 114 11.49 11.25 -10.05
CA ASP A 114 12.95 11.12 -9.96
C ASP A 114 13.48 11.45 -8.55
N GLN A 115 12.60 11.77 -7.60
CA GLN A 115 12.96 12.08 -6.24
C GLN A 115 13.29 10.82 -5.45
N ILE A 116 14.25 10.95 -4.53
CA ILE A 116 14.59 9.89 -3.60
C ILE A 116 13.37 9.59 -2.73
N SER A 117 12.76 8.43 -2.97
CA SER A 117 11.61 7.92 -2.22
C SER A 117 11.90 6.48 -1.83
N ARG A 118 11.51 6.09 -0.61
CA ARG A 118 11.62 4.70 -0.14
C ARG A 118 10.57 3.80 -0.79
N GLY A 119 9.45 4.38 -1.22
CA GLY A 119 8.32 3.68 -1.85
C GLY A 119 8.30 3.79 -3.39
N THR A 120 9.40 3.44 -4.08
CA THR A 120 9.58 3.65 -5.53
C THR A 120 8.68 2.78 -6.42
N HIS A 121 8.16 1.67 -5.95
CA HIS A 121 7.45 0.70 -6.80
C HIS A 121 5.93 0.76 -6.70
N GLY A 122 5.36 1.63 -5.85
CA GLY A 122 3.91 1.74 -5.65
C GLY A 122 3.24 0.44 -5.19
N ILE A 123 3.96 -0.42 -4.46
CA ILE A 123 3.51 -1.75 -4.05
C ILE A 123 3.39 -1.87 -2.53
N GLY A 124 4.18 -1.12 -1.74
CA GLY A 124 4.35 -1.34 -0.32
C GLY A 124 3.05 -1.40 0.48
N ILE A 125 2.29 -0.31 0.53
CA ILE A 125 1.01 -0.27 1.26
C ILE A 125 0.00 -1.30 0.73
N LYS A 126 0.09 -1.69 -0.55
CA LYS A 126 -0.76 -2.69 -1.18
C LYS A 126 -0.40 -4.09 -0.72
N ALA A 127 0.88 -4.37 -0.51
CA ALA A 127 1.34 -5.62 0.08
C ALA A 127 0.85 -5.75 1.52
N THR A 128 0.97 -4.69 2.32
CA THR A 128 0.40 -4.60 3.67
C THR A 128 -1.11 -4.87 3.65
N ASN A 129 -1.86 -4.16 2.79
CA ASN A 129 -3.31 -4.35 2.65
C ASN A 129 -3.67 -5.78 2.20
N ALA A 130 -2.88 -6.38 1.32
CA ALA A 130 -3.09 -7.76 0.88
C ALA A 130 -2.92 -8.77 2.03
N MET A 131 -1.99 -8.54 2.94
CA MET A 131 -1.63 -9.49 3.99
C MET A 131 -2.44 -9.31 5.27
N ALA A 132 -2.88 -8.09 5.58
CA ALA A 132 -3.66 -7.80 6.79
C ALA A 132 -5.10 -8.35 6.73
N LYS A 133 -5.70 -8.55 7.91
CA LYS A 133 -7.10 -8.94 8.13
C LYS A 133 -7.78 -7.94 9.06
N PRO A 134 -8.79 -7.25 8.62
CA PRO A 134 -8.79 -6.28 7.54
C PRO A 134 -7.86 -5.12 7.86
N THR A 135 -7.43 -4.38 6.84
CA THR A 135 -6.77 -3.10 7.05
C THR A 135 -7.84 -2.01 7.11
N ALA A 136 -7.83 -1.21 8.15
CA ALA A 136 -8.61 0.02 8.21
C ALA A 136 -7.65 1.22 8.13
N ILE A 137 -7.95 2.17 7.28
CA ILE A 137 -7.25 3.44 7.22
C ILE A 137 -8.29 4.51 7.56
N THR A 138 -8.05 5.24 8.64
CA THR A 138 -8.89 6.36 9.07
C THR A 138 -8.15 7.64 8.73
N ILE A 139 -8.80 8.51 7.98
CA ILE A 139 -8.32 9.86 7.71
C ILE A 139 -9.12 10.79 8.62
N ALA A 140 -8.45 11.32 9.64
CA ALA A 140 -9.04 12.34 10.49
C ALA A 140 -8.87 13.72 9.83
N PRO A 141 -9.86 14.62 9.93
CA PRO A 141 -9.67 15.98 9.50
C PRO A 141 -8.58 16.65 10.35
N THR A 142 -7.69 17.38 9.70
CA THR A 142 -6.68 18.18 10.40
C THR A 142 -7.41 19.22 11.24
N VAL A 143 -7.35 19.10 12.55
CA VAL A 143 -7.84 20.16 13.45
C VAL A 143 -6.80 21.27 13.44
N THR A 144 -7.01 22.27 12.62
CA THR A 144 -6.25 23.52 12.72
C THR A 144 -6.75 24.25 13.97
N THR A 145 -6.05 24.12 15.07
CA THR A 145 -6.18 25.06 16.18
C THR A 145 -5.56 26.37 15.73
N SER A 146 -6.41 27.32 15.35
CA SER A 146 -5.98 28.72 15.25
C SER A 146 -5.54 29.20 16.65
N ALA A 147 -4.25 29.51 16.78
CA ALA A 147 -3.73 30.21 17.96
C ALA A 147 -4.23 31.64 18.02
#